data_31ee3f8d806c07e46282362463d8d81f
#
_entry.id   31ee3f8d806c07e46282362463d8d81f
#
_cell.length_a   1.000
_cell.length_b   1.000
_cell.length_c   1.000
_cell.angle_alpha   90.00
_cell.angle_beta   90.00
_cell.angle_gamma   90.00
#
_symmetry.space_group_name_H-M   'P 1'
#
loop_
_entity.id
_entity.type
_entity.pdbx_description
1 polymer ?
#
loop_
_entity_poly.entity_id
_entity_poly.type
_entity_poly.pdbx_seq_one_letter_code
_entity_poly.pdbx_strand_id
1 'polypeptide(L)'
;MVPINELVIPAARKGEIAVLQELINQQADLNTRDEKGYTPLIIACYNNQYEAAKLLLENGADVNAADAGGNTALMGAAFKGYPDIAQLLIDQGANLNLQHGNGGSALMFAAMFGRNELLKLLLQHGADKTILDTRGLSVLDLAIQQNNQEAIDLLQQGK
;
A
#
# COMPACT_ATOMS: atom_id res chain seq x y z
N MET A 1 -23.55 -22.56 4.74
CA MET A 1 -23.31 -21.23 5.35
C MET A 1 -21.86 -20.80 5.09
N VAL A 2 -21.64 -19.61 4.59
CA VAL A 2 -20.30 -19.07 4.38
C VAL A 2 -19.72 -18.62 5.72
N PRO A 3 -18.50 -19.07 6.09
CA PRO A 3 -17.85 -18.57 7.30
C PRO A 3 -17.67 -17.06 7.27
N ILE A 4 -17.82 -16.39 8.42
CA ILE A 4 -17.77 -14.93 8.48
C ILE A 4 -16.45 -14.37 7.98
N ASN A 5 -15.34 -15.07 8.22
CA ASN A 5 -14.03 -14.60 7.77
C ASN A 5 -13.93 -14.52 6.24
N GLU A 6 -14.67 -15.35 5.52
CA GLU A 6 -14.68 -15.34 4.05
C GLU A 6 -15.49 -14.18 3.46
N LEU A 7 -16.27 -13.48 4.28
CA LEU A 7 -17.08 -12.34 3.85
C LEU A 7 -16.31 -11.02 3.94
N VAL A 8 -15.17 -11.01 4.65
CA VAL A 8 -14.43 -9.75 4.92
C VAL A 8 -13.83 -9.16 3.65
N ILE A 9 -13.12 -9.98 2.86
CA ILE A 9 -12.48 -9.51 1.64
C ILE A 9 -13.48 -8.98 0.61
N PRO A 10 -14.57 -9.69 0.29
CA PRO A 10 -15.58 -9.13 -0.62
C PRO A 10 -16.17 -7.81 -0.15
N ALA A 11 -16.45 -7.69 1.14
CA ALA A 11 -17.00 -6.45 1.72
C ALA A 11 -15.96 -5.31 1.64
N ALA A 12 -14.69 -5.62 1.90
CA ALA A 12 -13.60 -4.64 1.78
C ALA A 12 -13.43 -4.16 0.34
N ARG A 13 -13.49 -5.08 -0.62
CA ARG A 13 -13.35 -4.76 -2.04
C ARG A 13 -14.40 -3.77 -2.51
N LYS A 14 -15.64 -3.96 -2.07
CA LYS A 14 -16.78 -3.13 -2.47
C LYS A 14 -16.96 -1.91 -1.58
N GLY A 15 -16.23 -1.82 -0.48
CA GLY A 15 -16.39 -0.71 0.47
C GLY A 15 -17.71 -0.76 1.23
N GLU A 16 -18.22 -1.94 1.52
CA GLU A 16 -19.50 -2.13 2.21
C GLU A 16 -19.34 -1.93 3.71
N ILE A 17 -19.40 -0.69 4.14
CA ILE A 17 -19.08 -0.27 5.52
C ILE A 17 -20.01 -0.95 6.54
N ALA A 18 -21.32 -0.97 6.27
CA ALA A 18 -22.27 -1.58 7.18
C ALA A 18 -22.00 -3.08 7.37
N VAL A 19 -21.66 -3.78 6.27
CA VAL A 19 -21.30 -5.20 6.31
C VAL A 19 -20.02 -5.40 7.11
N LEU A 20 -19.00 -4.60 6.82
CA LEU A 20 -17.72 -4.67 7.55
C LEU A 20 -17.94 -4.43 9.05
N GLN A 21 -18.75 -3.43 9.41
CA GLN A 21 -19.03 -3.14 10.81
C GLN A 21 -19.71 -4.32 11.51
N GLU A 22 -20.64 -4.98 10.84
CA GLU A 22 -21.30 -6.17 11.39
C GLU A 22 -20.31 -7.32 11.56
N LEU A 23 -19.43 -7.53 10.58
CA LEU A 23 -18.40 -8.57 10.67
C LEU A 23 -17.43 -8.29 11.81
N ILE A 24 -17.07 -7.03 12.01
CA ILE A 24 -16.23 -6.61 13.15
C ILE A 24 -16.94 -6.90 14.47
N ASN A 25 -18.25 -6.58 14.56
CA ASN A 25 -19.03 -6.85 15.75
C ASN A 25 -19.10 -8.35 16.07
N GLN A 26 -19.05 -9.19 15.05
CA GLN A 26 -19.04 -10.65 15.20
C GLN A 26 -17.60 -11.20 15.37
N GLN A 27 -16.61 -10.34 15.51
CA GLN A 27 -15.21 -10.70 15.74
C GLN A 27 -14.60 -11.50 14.59
N ALA A 28 -14.98 -11.18 13.35
CA ALA A 28 -14.33 -11.75 12.18
C ALA A 28 -12.84 -11.43 12.16
N ASP A 29 -12.04 -12.31 11.56
CA ASP A 29 -10.61 -12.07 11.40
C ASP A 29 -10.39 -11.04 10.29
N LEU A 30 -9.91 -9.86 10.66
CA LEU A 30 -9.64 -8.77 9.71
C LEU A 30 -8.32 -8.94 8.98
N ASN A 31 -7.51 -9.92 9.37
CA ASN A 31 -6.24 -10.24 8.71
C ASN A 31 -6.31 -11.56 7.94
N THR A 32 -7.52 -11.98 7.60
CA THR A 32 -7.74 -13.16 6.75
C THR A 32 -7.08 -12.95 5.39
N ARG A 33 -6.69 -14.05 4.73
CA ARG A 33 -6.00 -13.99 3.44
C ARG A 33 -6.74 -14.86 2.42
N ASP A 34 -6.75 -14.39 1.17
CA ASP A 34 -7.24 -15.21 0.07
C ASP A 34 -6.11 -16.10 -0.49
N GLU A 35 -6.38 -16.78 -1.60
CA GLU A 35 -5.43 -17.69 -2.23
C GLU A 35 -4.13 -17.01 -2.68
N LYS A 36 -4.19 -15.71 -2.97
CA LYS A 36 -3.03 -14.92 -3.39
C LYS A 36 -2.36 -14.22 -2.22
N GLY A 37 -2.85 -14.46 -1.01
CA GLY A 37 -2.34 -13.82 0.20
C GLY A 37 -2.84 -12.40 0.42
N TYR A 38 -3.80 -11.94 -0.36
CA TYR A 38 -4.36 -10.61 -0.18
C TYR A 38 -5.15 -10.53 1.12
N THR A 39 -4.89 -9.49 1.91
CA THR A 39 -5.67 -9.19 3.12
C THR A 39 -6.82 -8.24 2.77
N PRO A 40 -7.81 -8.11 3.64
CA PRO A 40 -8.87 -7.12 3.44
C PRO A 40 -8.33 -5.70 3.25
N LEU A 41 -7.31 -5.33 4.01
CA LEU A 41 -6.70 -3.99 3.90
C LEU A 41 -6.05 -3.78 2.54
N ILE A 42 -5.27 -4.76 2.05
CA ILE A 42 -4.64 -4.67 0.72
C ILE A 42 -5.72 -4.47 -0.34
N ILE A 43 -6.80 -5.26 -0.28
CA ILE A 43 -7.90 -5.19 -1.24
C ILE A 43 -8.60 -3.84 -1.18
N ALA A 44 -8.92 -3.35 0.03
CA ALA A 44 -9.59 -2.05 0.20
C ALA A 44 -8.74 -0.92 -0.38
N CYS A 45 -7.45 -0.92 -0.07
CA CYS A 45 -6.53 0.14 -0.54
C CYS A 45 -6.36 0.10 -2.05
N TYR A 46 -6.23 -1.08 -2.64
CA TYR A 46 -6.07 -1.23 -4.09
C TYR A 46 -7.31 -0.77 -4.85
N ASN A 47 -8.48 -0.89 -4.24
CA ASN A 47 -9.75 -0.49 -4.84
C ASN A 47 -10.22 0.90 -4.41
N ASN A 48 -9.34 1.69 -3.82
CA ASN A 48 -9.61 3.07 -3.38
C ASN A 48 -10.79 3.17 -2.40
N GLN A 49 -10.94 2.17 -1.54
CA GLN A 49 -12.01 2.14 -0.54
C GLN A 49 -11.48 2.75 0.76
N TYR A 50 -11.39 4.07 0.81
CA TYR A 50 -10.79 4.81 1.93
C TYR A 50 -11.48 4.50 3.27
N GLU A 51 -12.81 4.59 3.31
CA GLU A 51 -13.53 4.38 4.56
C GLU A 51 -13.44 2.94 5.05
N ALA A 52 -13.43 1.97 4.13
CA ALA A 52 -13.23 0.56 4.48
C ALA A 52 -11.81 0.35 5.03
N ALA A 53 -10.79 0.91 4.38
CA ALA A 53 -9.41 0.80 4.85
C ALA A 53 -9.27 1.41 6.24
N LYS A 54 -9.85 2.58 6.46
CA LYS A 54 -9.81 3.26 7.76
C LYS A 54 -10.47 2.41 8.84
N LEU A 55 -11.65 1.87 8.56
CA LEU A 55 -12.39 1.02 9.50
C LEU A 55 -11.59 -0.23 9.87
N LEU A 56 -10.98 -0.88 8.87
CA LEU A 56 -10.13 -2.05 9.09
C LEU A 56 -8.94 -1.72 9.99
N LEU A 57 -8.26 -0.61 9.70
CA LEU A 57 -7.09 -0.19 10.48
C LEU A 57 -7.45 0.16 11.92
N GLU A 58 -8.59 0.81 12.13
CA GLU A 58 -9.05 1.18 13.47
C GLU A 58 -9.41 -0.05 14.30
N ASN A 59 -9.64 -1.19 13.67
CA ASN A 59 -10.07 -2.42 14.35
C ASN A 59 -9.03 -3.54 14.28
N GLY A 60 -7.76 -3.22 14.03
CA GLY A 60 -6.67 -4.18 14.19
C GLY A 60 -6.12 -4.80 12.92
N ALA A 61 -6.47 -4.29 11.74
CA ALA A 61 -5.82 -4.76 10.51
C ALA A 61 -4.33 -4.43 10.55
N ASP A 62 -3.50 -5.38 10.14
CA ASP A 62 -2.05 -5.19 10.07
C ASP A 62 -1.69 -4.30 8.89
N VAL A 63 -1.22 -3.08 9.17
CA VAL A 63 -0.89 -2.10 8.15
C VAL A 63 0.26 -2.57 7.25
N ASN A 64 1.15 -3.43 7.77
CA ASN A 64 2.34 -3.89 7.06
C ASN A 64 2.21 -5.30 6.48
N ALA A 65 1.03 -5.90 6.53
CA ALA A 65 0.82 -7.24 5.97
C ALA A 65 1.11 -7.21 4.46
N ALA A 66 1.78 -8.25 3.99
CA ALA A 66 2.12 -8.39 2.57
C ALA A 66 1.39 -9.59 1.98
N ASP A 67 1.10 -9.53 0.68
CA ASP A 67 0.54 -10.67 -0.06
C ASP A 67 1.64 -11.71 -0.36
N ALA A 68 1.30 -12.74 -1.12
CA ALA A 68 2.24 -13.81 -1.45
C ALA A 68 3.47 -13.31 -2.23
N GLY A 69 3.35 -12.21 -2.95
CA GLY A 69 4.46 -11.60 -3.68
C GLY A 69 5.25 -10.57 -2.88
N GLY A 70 4.88 -10.36 -1.62
CA GLY A 70 5.53 -9.36 -0.78
C GLY A 70 4.97 -7.95 -0.92
N ASN A 71 3.83 -7.78 -1.60
CA ASN A 71 3.24 -6.47 -1.81
C ASN A 71 2.39 -6.05 -0.61
N THR A 72 2.62 -4.84 -0.11
CA THR A 72 1.86 -4.24 0.99
C THR A 72 0.76 -3.34 0.46
N ALA A 73 -0.14 -2.92 1.36
CA ALA A 73 -1.16 -1.94 1.01
C ALA A 73 -0.54 -0.63 0.50
N LEU A 74 0.55 -0.17 1.13
CA LEU A 74 1.22 1.07 0.71
C LEU A 74 1.80 0.97 -0.70
N MET A 75 2.39 -0.17 -1.05
CA MET A 75 2.86 -0.41 -2.43
C MET A 75 1.71 -0.33 -3.43
N GLY A 76 0.56 -0.90 -3.08
CA GLY A 76 -0.63 -0.82 -3.93
C GLY A 76 -1.12 0.61 -4.12
N ALA A 77 -1.16 1.40 -3.04
CA ALA A 77 -1.54 2.81 -3.11
C ALA A 77 -0.55 3.60 -3.98
N ALA A 78 0.74 3.31 -3.84
CA ALA A 78 1.79 3.95 -4.65
C ALA A 78 1.64 3.59 -6.14
N PHE A 79 1.39 2.33 -6.43
CA PHE A 79 1.18 1.86 -7.81
C PHE A 79 -0.04 2.53 -8.45
N LYS A 80 -1.14 2.59 -7.71
CA LYS A 80 -2.41 3.16 -8.23
C LYS A 80 -2.42 4.69 -8.21
N GLY A 81 -1.58 5.30 -7.38
CA GLY A 81 -1.58 6.75 -7.25
C GLY A 81 -2.70 7.30 -6.38
N TYR A 82 -2.94 6.70 -5.21
CA TYR A 82 -3.97 7.12 -4.27
C TYR A 82 -3.35 7.83 -3.06
N PRO A 83 -3.17 9.16 -3.11
CA PRO A 83 -2.46 9.88 -2.03
C PRO A 83 -3.19 9.84 -0.69
N ASP A 84 -4.53 9.92 -0.68
CA ASP A 84 -5.29 9.88 0.57
C ASP A 84 -5.14 8.53 1.27
N ILE A 85 -5.18 7.44 0.51
CA ILE A 85 -4.94 6.09 1.03
C ILE A 85 -3.52 5.99 1.57
N ALA A 86 -2.53 6.47 0.82
CA ALA A 86 -1.13 6.44 1.26
C ALA A 86 -0.95 7.21 2.57
N GLN A 87 -1.55 8.41 2.67
CA GLN A 87 -1.47 9.20 3.89
C GLN A 87 -2.11 8.46 5.07
N LEU A 88 -3.25 7.85 4.85
CA LEU A 88 -3.92 7.05 5.88
C LEU A 88 -3.00 5.94 6.40
N LEU A 89 -2.37 5.21 5.49
CA LEU A 89 -1.45 4.11 5.85
C LEU A 89 -0.23 4.63 6.61
N ILE A 90 0.34 5.74 6.17
CA ILE A 90 1.47 6.37 6.85
C ILE A 90 1.08 6.79 8.26
N ASP A 91 -0.08 7.42 8.43
CA ASP A 91 -0.59 7.86 9.73
C ASP A 91 -0.81 6.68 10.67
N GLN A 92 -1.09 5.51 10.13
CA GLN A 92 -1.31 4.28 10.91
C GLN A 92 -0.03 3.46 11.08
N GLY A 93 1.12 4.03 10.79
CA GLY A 93 2.41 3.42 11.09
C GLY A 93 2.97 2.49 10.01
N ALA A 94 2.55 2.66 8.75
CA ALA A 94 3.10 1.85 7.66
C ALA A 94 4.62 1.99 7.58
N ASN A 95 5.31 0.86 7.41
CA ASN A 95 6.74 0.85 7.14
C ASN A 95 6.96 1.22 5.68
N LEU A 96 7.57 2.39 5.44
CA LEU A 96 7.74 2.94 4.09
C LEU A 96 8.75 2.15 3.26
N ASN A 97 9.62 1.39 3.92
CA ASN A 97 10.81 0.81 3.28
C ASN A 97 10.73 -0.69 3.04
N LEU A 98 9.56 -1.30 3.24
CA LEU A 98 9.37 -2.71 2.91
C LEU A 98 9.56 -2.92 1.40
N GLN A 99 10.09 -4.08 1.04
CA GLN A 99 10.38 -4.44 -0.35
C GLN A 99 9.59 -5.69 -0.72
N HIS A 100 9.00 -5.68 -1.93
CA HIS A 100 8.33 -6.89 -2.44
C HIS A 100 9.37 -7.87 -3.02
N GLY A 101 8.91 -8.99 -3.58
CA GLY A 101 9.77 -10.07 -4.04
C GLY A 101 10.89 -9.68 -5.01
N ASN A 102 10.68 -8.65 -5.84
CA ASN A 102 11.69 -8.15 -6.76
C ASN A 102 12.52 -7.00 -6.15
N GLY A 103 12.35 -6.75 -4.86
CA GLY A 103 13.12 -5.75 -4.14
C GLY A 103 12.59 -4.32 -4.24
N GLY A 104 11.47 -4.10 -4.91
CA GLY A 104 10.89 -2.77 -5.05
C GLY A 104 10.21 -2.28 -3.78
N SER A 105 10.40 -1.02 -3.44
CA SER A 105 9.71 -0.33 -2.35
C SER A 105 8.55 0.50 -2.90
N ALA A 106 7.71 1.02 -1.99
CA ALA A 106 6.61 1.91 -2.40
C ALA A 106 7.13 3.11 -3.18
N LEU A 107 8.28 3.67 -2.77
CA LEU A 107 8.90 4.81 -3.44
C LEU A 107 9.25 4.46 -4.90
N MET A 108 9.76 3.25 -5.14
CA MET A 108 10.08 2.78 -6.48
C MET A 108 8.82 2.61 -7.34
N PHE A 109 7.74 2.07 -6.78
CA PHE A 109 6.47 1.96 -7.50
C PHE A 109 5.98 3.35 -7.95
N ALA A 110 6.06 4.33 -7.05
CA ALA A 110 5.64 5.69 -7.39
C ALA A 110 6.45 6.26 -8.55
N ALA A 111 7.77 6.07 -8.52
CA ALA A 111 8.66 6.57 -9.59
C ALA A 111 8.41 5.85 -10.91
N MET A 112 8.25 4.53 -10.88
CA MET A 112 8.07 3.72 -12.09
C MET A 112 6.77 4.03 -12.81
N PHE A 113 5.72 4.38 -12.09
CA PHE A 113 4.39 4.57 -12.66
C PHE A 113 3.97 6.04 -12.73
N GLY A 114 4.93 6.96 -12.54
CA GLY A 114 4.67 8.39 -12.69
C GLY A 114 3.77 8.99 -11.61
N ARG A 115 3.73 8.39 -10.44
CA ARG A 115 2.91 8.85 -9.32
C ARG A 115 3.70 9.86 -8.48
N ASN A 116 3.97 11.03 -9.06
CA ASN A 116 4.88 12.00 -8.45
C ASN A 116 4.37 12.61 -7.16
N GLU A 117 3.06 12.73 -7.01
CA GLU A 117 2.46 13.18 -5.75
C GLU A 117 2.74 12.18 -4.63
N LEU A 118 2.63 10.88 -4.92
CA LEU A 118 2.97 9.81 -3.99
C LEU A 118 4.46 9.81 -3.67
N LEU A 119 5.29 9.99 -4.69
CA LEU A 119 6.74 10.06 -4.51
C LEU A 119 7.10 11.18 -3.53
N LYS A 120 6.53 12.38 -3.74
CA LYS A 120 6.76 13.52 -2.88
C LYS A 120 6.29 13.25 -1.45
N LEU A 121 5.10 12.67 -1.30
CA LEU A 121 4.52 12.34 -0.01
C LEU A 121 5.43 11.38 0.76
N LEU A 122 5.88 10.31 0.09
CA LEU A 122 6.76 9.31 0.71
C LEU A 122 8.10 9.92 1.13
N LEU A 123 8.69 10.76 0.28
CA LEU A 123 9.95 11.45 0.61
C LEU A 123 9.77 12.39 1.79
N GLN A 124 8.66 13.10 1.88
CA GLN A 124 8.35 14.00 3.00
C GLN A 124 8.27 13.25 4.33
N HIS A 125 7.91 11.98 4.30
CA HIS A 125 7.83 11.13 5.49
C HIS A 125 9.06 10.27 5.70
N GLY A 126 10.14 10.54 4.98
CA GLY A 126 11.44 9.91 5.24
C GLY A 126 11.67 8.57 4.56
N ALA A 127 10.94 8.27 3.48
CA ALA A 127 11.21 7.03 2.75
C ALA A 127 12.68 6.98 2.31
N ASP A 128 13.28 5.78 2.42
CA ASP A 128 14.68 5.57 2.12
C ASP A 128 14.89 5.45 0.61
N LYS A 129 15.54 6.45 0.03
CA LYS A 129 15.84 6.47 -1.41
C LYS A 129 17.13 5.75 -1.79
N THR A 130 17.82 5.15 -0.81
CA THR A 130 19.07 4.39 -1.07
C THR A 130 18.83 2.90 -1.30
N ILE A 131 17.62 2.41 -1.08
CA ILE A 131 17.26 1.00 -1.28
C ILE A 131 17.47 0.63 -2.75
N LEU A 132 18.01 -0.58 -2.98
CA LEU A 132 18.20 -1.14 -4.32
C LEU A 132 17.26 -2.33 -4.50
N ASP A 133 16.72 -2.47 -5.71
CA ASP A 133 15.93 -3.66 -6.06
C ASP A 133 16.86 -4.85 -6.35
N THR A 134 16.30 -6.00 -6.71
CA THR A 134 17.10 -7.21 -6.98
C THR A 134 18.03 -7.09 -8.18
N ARG A 135 17.80 -6.08 -9.03
CA ARG A 135 18.67 -5.79 -10.18
C ARG A 135 19.79 -4.78 -9.82
N GLY A 136 19.80 -4.30 -8.58
CA GLY A 136 20.73 -3.27 -8.13
C GLY A 136 20.34 -1.85 -8.53
N LEU A 137 19.08 -1.62 -8.90
CA LEU A 137 18.60 -0.30 -9.31
C LEU A 137 18.01 0.45 -8.13
N SER A 138 18.33 1.74 -8.04
CA SER A 138 17.73 2.66 -7.07
C SER A 138 16.47 3.30 -7.64
N VAL A 139 15.72 3.99 -6.78
CA VAL A 139 14.55 4.75 -7.22
C VAL A 139 14.95 5.83 -8.24
N LEU A 140 16.13 6.44 -8.08
CA LEU A 140 16.63 7.42 -9.04
C LEU A 140 16.88 6.78 -10.41
N ASP A 141 17.50 5.59 -10.44
CA ASP A 141 17.69 4.86 -11.68
C ASP A 141 16.37 4.59 -12.40
N LEU A 142 15.35 4.19 -11.65
CA LEU A 142 14.03 3.91 -12.20
C LEU A 142 13.35 5.18 -12.74
N ALA A 143 13.50 6.31 -12.04
CA ALA A 143 12.96 7.58 -12.50
C ALA A 143 13.64 8.01 -13.81
N ILE A 144 14.95 7.80 -13.92
CA ILE A 144 15.73 8.11 -15.13
C ILE A 144 15.24 7.23 -16.29
N GLN A 145 15.05 5.92 -16.05
CA GLN A 145 14.56 4.99 -17.07
C GLN A 145 13.19 5.41 -17.61
N GLN A 146 12.36 6.02 -16.78
CA GLN A 146 11.03 6.46 -17.17
C GLN A 146 11.01 7.88 -17.75
N ASN A 147 12.17 8.54 -17.86
CA ASN A 147 12.25 9.95 -18.25
C ASN A 147 11.36 10.86 -17.40
N ASN A 148 11.24 10.52 -16.10
CA ASN A 148 10.39 11.24 -15.17
C ASN A 148 11.17 12.37 -14.51
N GLN A 149 11.27 13.51 -15.20
CA GLN A 149 12.10 14.64 -14.75
C GLN A 149 11.65 15.18 -13.40
N GLU A 150 10.35 15.27 -13.16
CA GLU A 150 9.84 15.74 -11.87
C GLU A 150 10.31 14.83 -10.74
N ALA A 151 10.24 13.51 -10.93
CA ALA A 151 10.72 12.55 -9.94
C ALA A 151 12.22 12.68 -9.73
N ILE A 152 12.99 12.83 -10.80
CA ILE A 152 14.43 13.01 -10.72
C ILE A 152 14.76 14.22 -9.85
N ASP A 153 14.09 15.35 -10.11
CA ASP A 153 14.31 16.58 -9.36
C ASP A 153 13.96 16.41 -7.89
N LEU A 154 12.82 15.75 -7.60
CA LEU A 154 12.39 15.49 -6.22
C LEU A 154 13.41 14.61 -5.47
N LEU A 155 13.92 13.59 -6.14
CA LEU A 155 14.88 12.66 -5.54
C LEU A 155 16.24 13.30 -5.28
N GLN A 156 16.61 14.31 -6.03
CA GLN A 156 17.88 15.00 -5.89
C GLN A 156 17.83 16.18 -4.92
N GLN A 157 16.66 16.56 -4.45
CA GLN A 157 16.50 17.62 -3.45
C GLN A 157 17.01 17.15 -2.08
N GLY A 158 17.46 18.10 -1.26
CA GLY A 158 17.84 17.82 0.12
C GLY A 158 19.14 17.07 0.30
N LYS A 159 20.00 17.08 -0.70
CA LYS A 159 21.33 16.49 -0.57
C LYS A 159 22.26 17.34 0.27
#